data_294aea36b54dd0a4ea768f630b7de63f
#
_entry.id   294aea36b54dd0a4ea768f630b7de63f
#
_cell.length_a   1.000
_cell.length_b   1.000
_cell.length_c   1.000
_cell.angle_alpha   90.00
_cell.angle_beta   90.00
_cell.angle_gamma   90.00
#
_symmetry.space_group_name_H-M   'P 1'
#
loop_
_entity.id
_entity.type
_entity.pdbx_description
1 polymer ?
#
loop_
_entity_poly.entity_id
_entity_poly.type
_entity_poly.pdbx_seq_one_letter_code
_entity_poly.pdbx_strand_id
1 'polypeptide(L)'
;MKKWILLVIGCCLHLTAHAQLSSFFEKKGNIRDFQSKTTKIVLPQPDSMIDLLLRDAIEANWYLSPYEFCSWEDFERLKTDSSYYFLIRINGQHNSENEPAMEFLTLLKGGAAAEKGMDAMPEVLTLPLQSIQANDGRVFPFLPAYIRITQAHVLKVIRENRNHFAGLADYANGIDNNDQLTIFFGQDDFAYEVSDSTLQVQFNGHARLATTQEIEAALAAGNPNTCVSLVLYPEVNQRGSYCYKLIIRADTYDLLFYRKHKINSRNGLGFISEDIRRMAVPYSH
;
A
#
# COMPACT_ATOMS: atom_id res chain seq x y z
N MET A 1 62.69 -3.61 -9.09
CA MET A 1 61.83 -2.56 -8.52
C MET A 1 60.43 -2.77 -9.06
N LYS A 2 59.57 -3.39 -8.26
CA LYS A 2 58.17 -3.70 -8.65
C LYS A 2 57.27 -2.54 -8.21
N LYS A 3 56.62 -1.88 -9.16
CA LYS A 3 55.60 -0.84 -8.92
C LYS A 3 54.29 -1.54 -8.60
N TRP A 4 53.78 -1.33 -7.40
CA TRP A 4 52.43 -1.73 -7.00
C TRP A 4 51.47 -0.64 -7.46
N ILE A 5 50.55 -0.99 -8.35
CA ILE A 5 49.42 -0.16 -8.72
C ILE A 5 48.27 -0.56 -7.77
N LEU A 6 47.96 0.32 -6.85
CA LEU A 6 46.74 0.21 -6.00
C LEU A 6 45.54 0.62 -6.83
N LEU A 7 44.75 -0.36 -7.24
CA LEU A 7 43.48 -0.15 -7.86
C LEU A 7 42.45 0.07 -6.75
N VAL A 8 42.06 1.31 -6.52
CA VAL A 8 40.95 1.66 -5.60
C VAL A 8 39.67 1.38 -6.35
N ILE A 9 39.07 0.20 -6.14
CA ILE A 9 37.72 -0.11 -6.58
C ILE A 9 36.80 0.57 -5.61
N GLY A 10 36.20 1.70 -6.02
CA GLY A 10 35.10 2.34 -5.32
C GLY A 10 33.87 1.44 -5.39
N CYS A 11 33.66 0.63 -4.37
CA CYS A 11 32.41 -0.11 -4.17
C CYS A 11 31.33 0.90 -3.76
N CYS A 12 30.54 1.37 -4.72
CA CYS A 12 29.26 1.98 -4.43
C CYS A 12 28.34 0.90 -3.86
N LEU A 13 28.36 0.77 -2.55
CA LEU A 13 27.38 -0.03 -1.82
C LEU A 13 26.02 0.70 -1.91
N HIS A 14 25.25 0.35 -2.92
CA HIS A 14 23.81 0.57 -2.88
C HIS A 14 23.25 -0.35 -1.79
N LEU A 15 23.14 0.17 -0.57
CA LEU A 15 22.41 -0.48 0.51
C LEU A 15 20.93 -0.41 0.17
N THR A 16 20.45 -1.37 -0.61
CA THR A 16 19.02 -1.62 -0.73
C THR A 16 18.59 -2.28 0.56
N ALA A 17 17.82 -1.58 1.39
CA ALA A 17 17.18 -2.17 2.55
C ALA A 17 16.12 -3.17 2.06
N HIS A 18 16.44 -4.46 2.14
CA HIS A 18 15.52 -5.55 1.81
C HIS A 18 14.70 -5.89 3.04
N ALA A 19 13.48 -5.41 3.12
CA ALA A 19 12.54 -5.83 4.16
C ALA A 19 11.92 -7.17 3.78
N GLN A 20 12.14 -8.20 4.58
CA GLN A 20 11.47 -9.50 4.44
C GLN A 20 10.07 -9.42 5.04
N LEU A 21 9.05 -9.41 4.21
CA LEU A 21 7.63 -9.31 4.62
C LEU A 21 7.10 -10.50 5.44
N SER A 22 7.90 -11.53 5.65
CA SER A 22 7.45 -12.77 6.31
C SER A 22 7.44 -12.74 7.83
N SER A 23 8.18 -11.83 8.45
CA SER A 23 8.32 -11.74 9.91
C SER A 23 7.49 -10.63 10.56
N PHE A 24 6.69 -9.90 9.77
CA PHE A 24 6.01 -8.68 10.22
C PHE A 24 4.76 -8.91 11.08
N PHE A 25 4.30 -10.14 11.29
CA PHE A 25 2.93 -10.36 11.75
C PHE A 25 2.70 -10.37 13.26
N GLU A 26 3.66 -10.16 14.15
CA GLU A 26 3.37 -10.31 15.59
C GLU A 26 4.13 -9.39 16.55
N LYS A 27 4.43 -8.15 16.21
CA LYS A 27 5.00 -7.28 17.23
C LYS A 27 3.89 -6.51 17.95
N LYS A 28 3.66 -6.87 19.21
CA LYS A 28 2.78 -6.15 20.13
C LYS A 28 3.32 -4.73 20.32
N GLY A 29 2.49 -3.75 20.03
CA GLY A 29 2.81 -2.35 20.23
C GLY A 29 1.59 -1.58 20.67
N ASN A 30 1.80 -0.38 21.19
CA ASN A 30 0.75 0.56 21.48
C ASN A 30 1.00 1.82 20.65
N ILE A 31 0.00 2.25 19.89
CA ILE A 31 0.06 3.48 19.08
C ILE A 31 -0.88 4.57 19.57
N ARG A 32 -1.37 4.49 20.80
CA ARG A 32 -2.25 5.51 21.39
C ARG A 32 -1.60 6.90 21.44
N ASP A 33 -0.27 6.92 21.46
CA ASP A 33 0.57 8.12 21.46
C ASP A 33 0.77 8.73 20.06
N PHE A 34 0.24 8.12 19.00
CA PHE A 34 0.49 8.51 17.61
C PHE A 34 0.18 9.99 17.34
N GLN A 35 -1.00 10.46 17.76
CA GLN A 35 -1.45 11.82 17.48
C GLN A 35 -0.60 12.91 18.15
N SER A 36 0.08 12.58 19.24
CA SER A 36 0.95 13.50 19.98
C SER A 36 2.42 13.45 19.54
N LYS A 37 2.79 12.52 18.67
CA LYS A 37 4.14 12.34 18.17
C LYS A 37 4.29 12.80 16.73
N THR A 38 5.51 13.17 16.37
CA THR A 38 5.81 13.59 15.01
C THR A 38 5.98 12.38 14.08
N THR A 39 5.28 12.39 12.95
CA THR A 39 5.53 11.45 11.88
C THR A 39 6.58 12.01 10.92
N LYS A 40 7.69 11.31 10.79
CA LYS A 40 8.73 11.60 9.80
C LYS A 40 8.35 10.94 8.48
N ILE A 41 8.22 11.76 7.45
CA ILE A 41 7.93 11.32 6.08
C ILE A 41 9.26 11.17 5.36
N VAL A 42 9.66 9.94 5.14
CA VAL A 42 10.96 9.64 4.53
C VAL A 42 10.84 9.67 3.01
N LEU A 43 11.55 10.60 2.37
CA LEU A 43 11.63 10.74 0.93
C LEU A 43 13.03 10.33 0.47
N PRO A 44 13.25 9.06 0.06
CA PRO A 44 14.57 8.54 -0.29
C PRO A 44 15.16 9.18 -1.55
N GLN A 45 14.32 9.63 -2.46
CA GLN A 45 14.68 10.23 -3.74
C GLN A 45 13.82 11.47 -4.00
N PRO A 46 14.07 12.58 -3.29
CA PRO A 46 13.18 13.74 -3.25
C PRO A 46 12.91 14.38 -4.62
N ASP A 47 13.74 14.12 -5.62
CA ASP A 47 13.58 14.58 -6.99
C ASP A 47 12.86 13.57 -7.90
N SER A 48 12.53 12.38 -7.40
CA SER A 48 11.75 11.42 -8.16
C SER A 48 10.28 11.81 -8.25
N MET A 49 9.62 11.48 -9.37
CA MET A 49 8.21 11.83 -9.58
C MET A 49 7.31 11.31 -8.44
N ILE A 50 7.54 10.09 -7.98
CA ILE A 50 6.73 9.50 -6.92
C ILE A 50 6.93 10.20 -5.58
N ASP A 51 8.15 10.64 -5.23
CA ASP A 51 8.39 11.37 -3.97
C ASP A 51 7.82 12.80 -4.03
N LEU A 52 7.87 13.45 -5.20
CA LEU A 52 7.22 14.76 -5.40
C LEU A 52 5.70 14.65 -5.22
N LEU A 53 5.06 13.69 -5.91
CA LEU A 53 3.62 13.47 -5.80
C LEU A 53 3.19 12.98 -4.41
N LEU A 54 4.02 12.18 -3.74
CA LEU A 54 3.78 11.77 -2.36
C LEU A 54 3.86 12.95 -1.40
N ARG A 55 4.80 13.87 -1.60
CA ARG A 55 4.89 15.13 -0.86
C ARG A 55 3.61 15.92 -1.00
N ASP A 56 3.15 16.17 -2.24
CA ASP A 56 1.93 16.93 -2.52
C ASP A 56 0.70 16.25 -1.88
N ALA A 57 0.61 14.92 -1.99
CA ALA A 57 -0.48 14.16 -1.39
C ALA A 57 -0.50 14.28 0.15
N ILE A 58 0.67 14.29 0.80
CA ILE A 58 0.80 14.45 2.25
C ILE A 58 0.44 15.88 2.66
N GLU A 59 0.99 16.89 2.00
CA GLU A 59 0.68 18.30 2.30
C GLU A 59 -0.81 18.59 2.20
N ALA A 60 -1.50 17.99 1.24
CA ALA A 60 -2.93 18.17 1.03
C ALA A 60 -3.82 17.34 1.95
N ASN A 61 -3.36 16.19 2.47
CA ASN A 61 -4.23 15.20 3.10
C ASN A 61 -3.81 14.76 4.51
N TRP A 62 -2.59 15.06 4.97
CA TRP A 62 -2.16 14.65 6.31
C TRP A 62 -2.68 15.61 7.39
N TYR A 63 -3.37 15.09 8.40
CA TYR A 63 -3.96 15.90 9.47
C TYR A 63 -3.89 15.24 10.86
N LEU A 64 -3.47 13.96 10.93
CA LEU A 64 -3.66 13.15 12.14
C LEU A 64 -2.62 13.42 13.22
N SER A 65 -1.41 13.80 12.84
CA SER A 65 -0.28 14.10 13.74
C SER A 65 0.57 15.21 13.17
N PRO A 66 1.42 15.87 13.97
CA PRO A 66 2.52 16.67 13.43
C PRO A 66 3.36 15.81 12.46
N TYR A 67 3.85 16.40 11.38
CA TYR A 67 4.72 15.69 10.46
C TYR A 67 5.87 16.57 9.96
N GLU A 68 6.93 15.94 9.52
CA GLU A 68 8.09 16.58 8.92
C GLU A 68 8.67 15.66 7.83
N PHE A 69 9.09 16.25 6.71
CA PHE A 69 9.85 15.52 5.70
C PHE A 69 11.29 15.32 6.15
N CYS A 70 11.86 14.19 5.81
CA CYS A 70 13.24 13.87 6.13
C CYS A 70 13.91 12.98 5.07
N SER A 71 15.23 12.96 5.09
CA SER A 71 16.04 12.09 4.23
C SER A 71 16.12 10.65 4.78
N TRP A 72 16.69 9.76 3.97
CA TRP A 72 17.04 8.41 4.42
C TRP A 72 18.09 8.44 5.56
N GLU A 73 19.07 9.34 5.49
CA GLU A 73 20.10 9.50 6.54
C GLU A 73 19.47 9.95 7.87
N ASP A 74 18.51 10.86 7.81
CA ASP A 74 17.74 11.26 9.01
C ASP A 74 16.95 10.10 9.59
N PHE A 75 16.30 9.28 8.75
CA PHE A 75 15.63 8.07 9.20
C PHE A 75 16.60 7.15 9.94
N GLU A 76 17.75 6.82 9.34
CA GLU A 76 18.75 5.95 9.97
C GLU A 76 19.24 6.49 11.31
N ARG A 77 19.40 7.80 11.45
CA ARG A 77 19.83 8.46 12.68
C ARG A 77 18.74 8.49 13.74
N LEU A 78 17.46 8.62 13.34
CA LEU A 78 16.33 8.88 14.25
C LEU A 78 15.49 7.64 14.56
N LYS A 79 15.63 6.53 13.80
CA LYS A 79 14.75 5.36 13.90
C LYS A 79 14.70 4.71 15.29
N THR A 80 15.74 4.89 16.11
CA THR A 80 15.77 4.37 17.48
C THR A 80 15.06 5.27 18.49
N ASP A 81 14.69 6.49 18.10
CA ASP A 81 13.96 7.42 18.97
C ASP A 81 12.46 7.10 18.96
N SER A 82 11.93 6.77 20.12
CA SER A 82 10.51 6.45 20.30
C SER A 82 9.57 7.66 20.19
N SER A 83 10.10 8.88 20.03
CA SER A 83 9.32 10.11 19.81
C SER A 83 8.75 10.21 18.39
N TYR A 84 9.18 9.35 17.48
CA TYR A 84 8.83 9.42 16.07
C TYR A 84 8.07 8.19 15.57
N TYR A 85 7.22 8.44 14.59
CA TYR A 85 6.75 7.46 13.62
C TYR A 85 7.37 7.77 12.26
N PHE A 86 7.46 6.78 11.39
CA PHE A 86 8.07 6.93 10.06
C PHE A 86 7.15 6.40 8.99
N LEU A 87 6.72 7.26 8.08
CA LEU A 87 6.05 6.86 6.84
C LEU A 87 7.12 6.78 5.75
N ILE A 88 7.34 5.60 5.20
CA ILE A 88 8.48 5.29 4.35
C ILE A 88 8.08 4.35 3.20
N ARG A 89 8.67 4.55 2.03
CA ARG A 89 8.60 3.59 0.92
C ARG A 89 9.71 2.57 1.04
N ILE A 90 9.37 1.30 0.98
CA ILE A 90 10.32 0.19 1.11
C ILE A 90 10.08 -0.87 0.04
N ASN A 91 11.16 -1.47 -0.44
CA ASN A 91 11.09 -2.65 -1.28
C ASN A 91 10.82 -3.88 -0.41
N GLY A 92 9.76 -4.60 -0.71
CA GLY A 92 9.38 -5.78 0.04
C GLY A 92 9.56 -7.07 -0.74
N GLN A 93 9.94 -8.12 -0.02
CA GLN A 93 10.14 -9.46 -0.55
C GLN A 93 9.34 -10.48 0.26
N HIS A 94 8.56 -11.31 -0.42
CA HIS A 94 7.93 -12.47 0.22
C HIS A 94 8.91 -13.63 0.32
N ASN A 95 8.75 -14.50 1.33
CA ASN A 95 9.66 -15.62 1.61
C ASN A 95 9.96 -16.56 0.45
N SER A 96 9.08 -16.61 -0.55
CA SER A 96 9.23 -17.49 -1.70
C SER A 96 9.74 -16.77 -2.95
N GLU A 97 9.98 -15.46 -2.86
CA GLU A 97 10.55 -14.66 -3.93
C GLU A 97 12.08 -14.68 -3.84
N ASN A 98 12.75 -14.64 -4.98
CA ASN A 98 14.21 -14.62 -5.05
C ASN A 98 14.78 -13.23 -4.72
N GLU A 99 14.00 -12.19 -5.06
CA GLU A 99 14.35 -10.78 -4.86
C GLU A 99 13.09 -9.95 -4.59
N PRO A 100 13.20 -8.75 -4.03
CA PRO A 100 12.06 -7.84 -3.87
C PRO A 100 11.43 -7.52 -5.21
N ALA A 101 10.10 -7.57 -5.28
CA ALA A 101 9.36 -7.36 -6.52
C ALA A 101 8.38 -6.20 -6.44
N MET A 102 7.99 -5.81 -5.24
CA MET A 102 7.02 -4.74 -4.97
C MET A 102 7.60 -3.69 -4.03
N GLU A 103 7.22 -2.45 -4.27
CA GLU A 103 7.40 -1.34 -3.34
C GLU A 103 6.14 -1.18 -2.48
N PHE A 104 6.32 -0.85 -1.21
CA PHE A 104 5.25 -0.65 -0.23
C PHE A 104 5.39 0.70 0.45
N LEU A 105 4.27 1.33 0.76
CA LEU A 105 4.20 2.46 1.69
C LEU A 105 3.93 1.90 3.08
N THR A 106 4.87 2.10 3.99
CA THR A 106 4.84 1.48 5.33
C THR A 106 4.94 2.55 6.41
N LEU A 107 4.07 2.42 7.43
CA LEU A 107 4.13 3.24 8.64
C LEU A 107 4.74 2.41 9.77
N LEU A 108 5.89 2.86 10.28
CA LEU A 108 6.66 2.21 11.33
C LEU A 108 6.68 3.07 12.60
N LYS A 109 6.77 2.43 13.77
CA LYS A 109 7.01 3.11 15.03
C LYS A 109 8.51 3.06 15.37
N GLY A 110 9.09 4.22 15.67
CA GLY A 110 10.48 4.34 16.15
C GLY A 110 10.66 3.79 17.56
N GLY A 111 11.90 3.51 17.91
CA GLY A 111 12.27 3.05 19.24
C GLY A 111 13.39 1.99 19.23
N ALA A 112 13.78 1.51 20.41
CA ALA A 112 14.94 0.63 20.63
C ALA A 112 14.92 -0.65 19.76
N ALA A 113 13.75 -1.10 19.30
CA ALA A 113 13.68 -2.26 18.39
C ALA A 113 14.42 -2.03 17.07
N ALA A 114 14.51 -0.77 16.62
CA ALA A 114 15.21 -0.37 15.39
C ALA A 114 16.74 -0.59 15.43
N GLU A 115 17.33 -0.79 16.59
CA GLU A 115 18.75 -1.18 16.73
C GLU A 115 19.05 -2.52 16.05
N LYS A 116 18.03 -3.39 15.96
CA LYS A 116 18.11 -4.71 15.30
C LYS A 116 17.80 -4.67 13.81
N GLY A 117 17.60 -3.48 13.27
CA GLY A 117 17.21 -3.25 11.88
C GLY A 117 15.75 -2.81 11.73
N MET A 118 15.42 -2.35 10.53
CA MET A 118 14.07 -1.87 10.19
C MET A 118 13.01 -2.98 10.35
N ASP A 119 13.34 -4.21 10.00
CA ASP A 119 12.46 -5.38 10.16
C ASP A 119 12.07 -5.66 11.62
N ALA A 120 12.83 -5.11 12.57
CA ALA A 120 12.54 -5.24 13.98
C ALA A 120 11.58 -4.15 14.49
N MET A 121 11.38 -3.06 13.76
CA MET A 121 10.48 -1.99 14.15
C MET A 121 9.02 -2.45 14.16
N PRO A 122 8.20 -1.95 15.10
CA PRO A 122 6.76 -2.20 15.06
C PRO A 122 6.14 -1.58 13.80
N GLU A 123 5.54 -2.43 12.98
CA GLU A 123 4.79 -2.01 11.80
C GLU A 123 3.36 -1.64 12.21
N VAL A 124 2.90 -0.48 11.78
CA VAL A 124 1.51 -0.02 12.01
C VAL A 124 0.64 -0.36 10.83
N LEU A 125 1.16 -0.16 9.62
CA LEU A 125 0.45 -0.42 8.37
C LEU A 125 1.47 -0.60 7.24
N THR A 126 1.18 -1.51 6.32
CA THR A 126 1.90 -1.65 5.05
C THR A 126 0.91 -1.78 3.90
N LEU A 127 0.96 -0.84 2.97
CA LEU A 127 0.16 -0.80 1.75
C LEU A 127 1.03 -1.14 0.54
N PRO A 128 0.62 -2.06 -0.34
CA PRO A 128 1.32 -2.28 -1.61
C PRO A 128 1.22 -1.01 -2.45
N LEU A 129 2.32 -0.54 -3.01
CA LEU A 129 2.37 0.72 -3.73
C LEU A 129 2.47 0.52 -5.24
N GLN A 130 3.51 -0.17 -5.68
CA GLN A 130 3.74 -0.46 -7.10
C GLN A 130 4.74 -1.61 -7.28
N SER A 131 4.88 -2.13 -8.51
CA SER A 131 6.02 -2.96 -8.87
C SER A 131 7.30 -2.10 -8.80
N ILE A 132 8.41 -2.68 -8.35
CA ILE A 132 9.72 -2.00 -8.36
C ILE A 132 10.13 -1.58 -9.77
N GLN A 133 9.65 -2.31 -10.78
CA GLN A 133 9.94 -2.05 -12.20
C GLN A 133 8.86 -1.21 -12.88
N ALA A 134 7.78 -0.84 -12.16
CA ALA A 134 6.72 -0.03 -12.73
C ALA A 134 7.22 1.36 -13.13
N ASN A 135 6.79 1.79 -14.31
CA ASN A 135 7.06 3.11 -14.85
C ASN A 135 5.81 3.77 -15.47
N ASP A 136 4.64 3.14 -15.26
CA ASP A 136 3.36 3.56 -15.85
C ASP A 136 2.62 4.63 -15.03
N GLY A 137 3.07 4.91 -13.81
CA GLY A 137 2.45 5.90 -12.93
C GLY A 137 1.04 5.54 -12.45
N ARG A 138 0.59 4.31 -12.65
CA ARG A 138 -0.77 3.82 -12.30
C ARG A 138 -1.19 4.17 -10.87
N VAL A 139 -0.26 4.17 -9.92
CA VAL A 139 -0.55 4.46 -8.51
C VAL A 139 -0.69 5.96 -8.22
N PHE A 140 -0.21 6.85 -9.08
CA PHE A 140 -0.11 8.28 -8.78
C PHE A 140 -1.46 8.92 -8.44
N PRO A 141 -2.56 8.67 -9.17
CA PRO A 141 -3.87 9.22 -8.83
C PRO A 141 -4.41 8.75 -7.47
N PHE A 142 -3.88 7.63 -6.96
CA PHE A 142 -4.29 7.02 -5.70
C PHE A 142 -3.50 7.50 -4.48
N LEU A 143 -2.40 8.24 -4.65
CA LEU A 143 -1.58 8.68 -3.51
C LEU A 143 -2.35 9.45 -2.45
N PRO A 144 -3.29 10.38 -2.77
CA PRO A 144 -4.16 10.98 -1.76
C PRO A 144 -4.93 9.96 -0.94
N ALA A 145 -5.47 8.92 -1.59
CA ALA A 145 -6.19 7.84 -0.92
C ALA A 145 -5.27 7.04 0.01
N TYR A 146 -4.03 6.75 -0.38
CA TYR A 146 -3.06 6.07 0.48
C TYR A 146 -2.80 6.81 1.78
N ILE A 147 -2.69 8.14 1.70
CA ILE A 147 -2.50 8.99 2.89
C ILE A 147 -3.74 8.95 3.80
N ARG A 148 -4.93 9.02 3.23
CA ARG A 148 -6.19 8.95 3.98
C ARG A 148 -6.42 7.57 4.58
N ILE A 149 -6.17 6.49 3.84
CA ILE A 149 -6.24 5.10 4.32
C ILE A 149 -5.29 4.89 5.50
N THR A 150 -4.05 5.39 5.39
CA THR A 150 -3.06 5.28 6.47
C THR A 150 -3.58 5.90 7.76
N GLN A 151 -4.11 7.10 7.70
CA GLN A 151 -4.64 7.81 8.87
C GLN A 151 -5.92 7.15 9.42
N ALA A 152 -6.83 6.74 8.54
CA ALA A 152 -8.07 6.03 8.93
C ALA A 152 -7.76 4.71 9.64
N HIS A 153 -6.75 3.97 9.16
CA HIS A 153 -6.29 2.74 9.81
C HIS A 153 -5.72 3.00 11.20
N VAL A 154 -4.88 4.01 11.36
CA VAL A 154 -4.34 4.40 12.68
C VAL A 154 -5.48 4.73 13.65
N LEU A 155 -6.44 5.55 13.22
CA LEU A 155 -7.62 5.90 14.05
C LEU A 155 -8.44 4.67 14.43
N LYS A 156 -8.63 3.73 13.51
CA LYS A 156 -9.32 2.45 13.77
C LYS A 156 -8.60 1.65 14.84
N VAL A 157 -7.29 1.47 14.71
CA VAL A 157 -6.46 0.73 15.69
C VAL A 157 -6.53 1.38 17.07
N ILE A 158 -6.44 2.71 17.15
CA ILE A 158 -6.53 3.45 18.42
C ILE A 158 -7.92 3.28 19.05
N ARG A 159 -8.99 3.49 18.28
CA ARG A 159 -10.39 3.39 18.74
C ARG A 159 -10.74 1.99 19.23
N GLU A 160 -10.31 0.96 18.51
CA GLU A 160 -10.57 -0.44 18.86
C GLU A 160 -9.60 -0.98 19.91
N ASN A 161 -8.68 -0.17 20.38
CA ASN A 161 -7.68 -0.53 21.39
C ASN A 161 -6.90 -1.82 21.04
N ARG A 162 -6.55 -1.99 19.79
CA ARG A 162 -5.86 -3.18 19.32
C ARG A 162 -4.40 -3.16 19.76
N ASN A 163 -3.93 -4.27 20.30
CA ASN A 163 -2.51 -4.48 20.62
C ASN A 163 -1.73 -5.08 19.43
N HIS A 164 -2.45 -5.53 18.40
CA HIS A 164 -1.91 -6.02 17.14
C HIS A 164 -2.39 -5.06 16.04
N PHE A 165 -1.46 -4.50 15.32
CA PHE A 165 -1.74 -3.66 14.16
C PHE A 165 -2.03 -4.50 12.93
N ALA A 166 -2.69 -5.62 13.13
CA ALA A 166 -2.82 -6.71 12.18
C ALA A 166 -3.39 -6.21 10.86
N GLY A 167 -2.52 -5.70 10.04
CA GLY A 167 -2.69 -5.60 8.62
C GLY A 167 -4.08 -5.19 8.11
N LEU A 168 -4.27 -5.39 6.82
CA LEU A 168 -5.51 -5.04 6.12
C LEU A 168 -6.52 -6.22 6.05
N ALA A 169 -6.33 -7.27 6.86
CA ALA A 169 -7.18 -8.46 6.83
C ALA A 169 -8.67 -8.16 7.13
N ASP A 170 -8.95 -7.13 7.91
CA ASP A 170 -10.31 -6.70 8.21
C ASP A 170 -11.12 -6.26 6.99
N TYR A 171 -10.42 -5.81 5.95
CA TYR A 171 -11.04 -5.37 4.71
C TYR A 171 -11.30 -6.52 3.72
N ALA A 172 -10.98 -7.76 4.09
CA ALA A 172 -11.12 -8.92 3.20
C ALA A 172 -12.54 -9.52 3.12
N ASN A 173 -13.46 -9.06 3.95
CA ASN A 173 -14.77 -9.70 4.13
C ASN A 173 -15.88 -9.15 3.24
N GLY A 174 -15.57 -8.27 2.31
CA GLY A 174 -16.53 -7.66 1.40
C GLY A 174 -16.80 -6.19 1.71
N ILE A 175 -17.63 -5.58 0.89
CA ILE A 175 -18.03 -4.18 0.98
C ILE A 175 -19.33 -4.11 1.77
N ASP A 176 -19.42 -3.23 2.75
CA ASP A 176 -20.69 -2.90 3.40
C ASP A 176 -21.47 -1.95 2.48
N ASN A 177 -22.59 -2.42 1.94
CA ASN A 177 -23.36 -1.69 0.93
C ASN A 177 -24.49 -0.85 1.54
N ASN A 178 -24.28 -0.22 2.67
CA ASN A 178 -25.28 0.65 3.26
C ASN A 178 -25.59 1.91 2.42
N ASP A 179 -24.68 2.28 1.50
CA ASP A 179 -24.70 3.56 0.78
C ASP A 179 -25.02 3.44 -0.72
N GLN A 180 -25.46 2.27 -1.20
CA GLN A 180 -25.70 2.01 -2.64
C GLN A 180 -24.51 2.38 -3.53
N LEU A 181 -23.33 1.97 -3.11
CA LEU A 181 -22.08 2.30 -3.80
C LEU A 181 -22.01 1.62 -5.17
N THR A 182 -21.54 2.34 -6.18
CA THR A 182 -21.26 1.79 -7.51
C THR A 182 -19.75 1.58 -7.67
N ILE A 183 -19.36 0.37 -8.08
CA ILE A 183 -17.97 0.00 -8.23
C ILE A 183 -17.55 0.13 -9.70
N PHE A 184 -16.53 0.93 -9.97
CA PHE A 184 -15.85 1.02 -11.25
C PHE A 184 -14.65 0.11 -11.22
N PHE A 185 -14.71 -1.00 -11.95
CA PHE A 185 -13.60 -1.92 -12.13
C PHE A 185 -12.79 -1.55 -13.36
N GLY A 186 -11.48 -1.50 -13.24
CA GLY A 186 -10.60 -1.37 -14.39
C GLY A 186 -10.81 -2.54 -15.37
N GLN A 187 -10.76 -2.26 -16.68
CA GLN A 187 -10.98 -3.27 -17.71
C GLN A 187 -10.00 -4.45 -17.60
N ASP A 188 -8.75 -4.16 -17.19
CA ASP A 188 -7.66 -5.14 -17.05
C ASP A 188 -7.50 -5.68 -15.62
N ASP A 189 -8.45 -5.37 -14.73
CA ASP A 189 -8.32 -5.69 -13.30
C ASP A 189 -8.76 -7.13 -12.95
N PHE A 190 -9.14 -7.95 -13.92
CA PHE A 190 -9.64 -9.29 -13.69
C PHE A 190 -8.65 -10.38 -14.14
N ALA A 191 -8.56 -11.44 -13.35
CA ALA A 191 -7.77 -12.63 -13.68
C ALA A 191 -8.40 -13.52 -14.77
N TYR A 192 -9.59 -13.16 -15.25
CA TYR A 192 -10.39 -13.89 -16.25
C TYR A 192 -11.27 -12.91 -17.02
N GLU A 193 -11.78 -13.35 -18.13
CA GLU A 193 -12.65 -12.52 -18.98
C GLU A 193 -13.98 -12.21 -18.29
N VAL A 194 -14.31 -10.94 -18.15
CA VAL A 194 -15.55 -10.46 -17.52
C VAL A 194 -16.22 -9.45 -18.43
N SER A 195 -17.51 -9.59 -18.63
CA SER A 195 -18.31 -8.59 -19.34
C SER A 195 -19.00 -7.64 -18.38
N ASP A 196 -19.28 -6.44 -18.85
CA ASP A 196 -20.05 -5.44 -18.11
C ASP A 196 -21.42 -5.99 -17.67
N SER A 197 -22.11 -6.72 -18.55
CA SER A 197 -23.39 -7.38 -18.23
C SER A 197 -23.28 -8.39 -17.10
N THR A 198 -22.16 -9.11 -16.99
CA THR A 198 -21.93 -10.05 -15.88
C THR A 198 -21.81 -9.30 -14.56
N LEU A 199 -21.06 -8.19 -14.53
CA LEU A 199 -20.92 -7.35 -13.34
C LEU A 199 -22.25 -6.71 -12.92
N GLN A 200 -23.01 -6.20 -13.90
CA GLN A 200 -24.34 -5.62 -13.67
C GLN A 200 -25.28 -6.61 -12.98
N VAL A 201 -25.29 -7.87 -13.44
CA VAL A 201 -26.11 -8.92 -12.82
C VAL A 201 -25.61 -9.27 -11.41
N GLN A 202 -24.30 -9.47 -11.25
CA GLN A 202 -23.74 -9.90 -9.97
C GLN A 202 -23.87 -8.85 -8.86
N PHE A 203 -23.79 -7.57 -9.21
CA PHE A 203 -23.86 -6.45 -8.28
C PHE A 203 -25.21 -5.69 -8.33
N ASN A 204 -26.24 -6.29 -8.90
CA ASN A 204 -27.59 -5.70 -9.00
C ASN A 204 -27.56 -4.24 -9.57
N GLY A 205 -26.80 -4.03 -10.63
CA GLY A 205 -26.64 -2.71 -11.26
C GLY A 205 -25.56 -1.81 -10.63
N HIS A 206 -24.92 -2.23 -9.55
CA HIS A 206 -23.96 -1.43 -8.80
C HIS A 206 -22.49 -1.70 -9.12
N ALA A 207 -22.19 -2.25 -10.30
CA ALA A 207 -20.81 -2.38 -10.77
C ALA A 207 -20.74 -2.28 -12.30
N ARG A 208 -19.64 -1.77 -12.80
CA ARG A 208 -19.35 -1.72 -14.25
C ARG A 208 -17.86 -1.75 -14.53
N LEU A 209 -17.50 -2.08 -15.76
CA LEU A 209 -16.16 -1.84 -16.27
C LEU A 209 -15.94 -0.35 -16.51
N ALA A 210 -14.73 0.12 -16.25
CA ALA A 210 -14.33 1.50 -16.47
C ALA A 210 -12.90 1.56 -17.06
N THR A 211 -12.67 2.56 -17.86
CA THR A 211 -11.33 2.88 -18.35
C THR A 211 -10.48 3.49 -17.24
N THR A 212 -9.15 3.45 -17.37
CA THR A 212 -8.23 4.14 -16.46
C THR A 212 -8.60 5.60 -16.31
N GLN A 213 -8.94 6.27 -17.40
CA GLN A 213 -9.35 7.68 -17.41
C GLN A 213 -10.62 7.96 -16.58
N GLU A 214 -11.62 7.07 -16.64
CA GLU A 214 -12.85 7.19 -15.84
C GLU A 214 -12.58 6.99 -14.34
N ILE A 215 -11.69 6.06 -14.00
CA ILE A 215 -11.25 5.82 -12.63
C ILE A 215 -10.51 7.05 -12.07
N GLU A 216 -9.54 7.57 -12.82
CA GLU A 216 -8.79 8.77 -12.46
C GLU A 216 -9.70 9.99 -12.30
N ALA A 217 -10.63 10.19 -13.25
CA ALA A 217 -11.60 11.27 -13.19
C ALA A 217 -12.53 11.16 -11.98
N ALA A 218 -12.98 9.95 -11.63
CA ALA A 218 -13.81 9.70 -10.46
C ALA A 218 -13.09 10.04 -9.15
N LEU A 219 -11.81 9.65 -9.03
CA LEU A 219 -10.96 10.00 -7.89
C LEU A 219 -10.72 11.50 -7.79
N ALA A 220 -10.33 12.15 -8.91
CA ALA A 220 -10.03 13.57 -8.94
C ALA A 220 -11.26 14.45 -8.62
N ALA A 221 -12.44 14.01 -9.06
CA ALA A 221 -13.70 14.71 -8.80
C ALA A 221 -14.30 14.41 -7.42
N GLY A 222 -13.80 13.38 -6.70
CA GLY A 222 -14.40 12.91 -5.46
C GLY A 222 -15.86 12.49 -5.67
N ASN A 223 -16.12 11.68 -6.70
CA ASN A 223 -17.49 11.32 -7.07
C ASN A 223 -18.20 10.59 -5.92
N PRO A 224 -19.33 11.12 -5.44
CA PRO A 224 -20.06 10.51 -4.33
C PRO A 224 -20.60 9.13 -4.74
N ASN A 225 -20.69 8.22 -3.77
CA ASN A 225 -21.19 6.87 -3.96
C ASN A 225 -20.46 6.05 -5.04
N THR A 226 -19.26 6.46 -5.43
CA THR A 226 -18.42 5.78 -6.41
C THR A 226 -17.23 5.14 -5.71
N CYS A 227 -16.98 3.88 -6.02
CA CYS A 227 -15.78 3.16 -5.62
C CYS A 227 -14.97 2.81 -6.87
N VAL A 228 -13.66 2.77 -6.73
CA VAL A 228 -12.75 2.41 -7.81
C VAL A 228 -11.86 1.25 -7.42
N SER A 229 -11.53 0.41 -8.40
CA SER A 229 -10.58 -0.67 -8.21
C SER A 229 -9.15 -0.20 -8.42
N LEU A 230 -8.24 -0.86 -7.71
CA LEU A 230 -6.80 -0.79 -7.95
C LEU A 230 -6.21 -2.19 -7.80
N VAL A 231 -5.54 -2.66 -8.84
CA VAL A 231 -4.85 -3.95 -8.86
C VAL A 231 -3.35 -3.72 -9.03
N LEU A 232 -2.58 -4.33 -8.14
CA LEU A 232 -1.13 -4.19 -8.10
C LEU A 232 -0.46 -5.55 -8.06
N TYR A 233 0.56 -5.73 -8.87
CA TYR A 233 1.35 -6.97 -8.96
C TYR A 233 2.74 -6.65 -9.52
N PRO A 234 3.75 -7.52 -9.28
CA PRO A 234 5.06 -7.36 -9.90
C PRO A 234 4.98 -7.51 -11.42
N GLU A 235 5.61 -6.63 -12.17
CA GLU A 235 5.69 -6.75 -13.64
C GLU A 235 6.40 -8.03 -14.07
N VAL A 236 7.45 -8.42 -13.33
CA VAL A 236 8.13 -9.69 -13.51
C VAL A 236 7.68 -10.65 -12.42
N ASN A 237 6.83 -11.60 -12.80
CA ASN A 237 6.34 -12.63 -11.90
C ASN A 237 7.44 -13.64 -11.58
N GLN A 238 7.68 -13.83 -10.30
CA GLN A 238 8.55 -14.88 -9.80
C GLN A 238 7.78 -15.81 -8.86
N ARG A 239 8.36 -16.96 -8.55
CA ARG A 239 7.72 -17.91 -7.65
C ARG A 239 7.47 -17.26 -6.29
N GLY A 240 6.20 -17.20 -5.90
CA GLY A 240 5.80 -16.63 -4.61
C GLY A 240 5.25 -15.22 -4.68
N SER A 241 5.27 -14.58 -5.85
CA SER A 241 4.68 -13.27 -6.07
C SER A 241 3.19 -13.22 -5.75
N TYR A 242 2.74 -12.06 -5.30
CA TYR A 242 1.35 -11.80 -4.94
C TYR A 242 0.74 -10.73 -5.83
N CYS A 243 -0.56 -10.91 -6.11
CA CYS A 243 -1.44 -9.89 -6.67
C CYS A 243 -2.27 -9.27 -5.54
N TYR A 244 -2.30 -7.95 -5.46
CA TYR A 244 -3.01 -7.16 -4.45
C TYR A 244 -4.19 -6.45 -5.10
N LYS A 245 -5.34 -6.44 -4.43
CA LYS A 245 -6.58 -5.86 -4.94
C LYS A 245 -7.21 -4.98 -3.88
N LEU A 246 -7.52 -3.77 -4.28
CA LEU A 246 -8.14 -2.76 -3.45
C LEU A 246 -9.43 -2.26 -4.10
N ILE A 247 -10.44 -1.95 -3.29
CA ILE A 247 -11.56 -1.09 -3.68
C ILE A 247 -11.55 0.10 -2.75
N ILE A 248 -11.54 1.28 -3.33
CA ILE A 248 -11.38 2.55 -2.64
C ILE A 248 -12.55 3.45 -3.01
N ARG A 249 -13.18 4.06 -2.03
CA ARG A 249 -14.24 5.03 -2.22
C ARG A 249 -13.66 6.35 -2.76
N ALA A 250 -14.24 6.92 -3.81
CA ALA A 250 -13.64 8.06 -4.50
C ALA A 250 -13.79 9.38 -3.73
N ASP A 251 -14.88 9.59 -2.99
CA ASP A 251 -15.17 10.82 -2.27
C ASP A 251 -14.49 10.93 -0.89
N THR A 252 -14.35 9.82 -0.18
CA THR A 252 -13.78 9.78 1.17
C THR A 252 -12.39 9.18 1.25
N TYR A 253 -11.99 8.48 0.19
CA TYR A 253 -10.77 7.66 0.12
C TYR A 253 -10.75 6.49 1.14
N ASP A 254 -11.91 6.02 1.59
CA ASP A 254 -11.99 4.86 2.46
C ASP A 254 -11.62 3.58 1.71
N LEU A 255 -10.79 2.75 2.34
CA LEU A 255 -10.50 1.41 1.86
C LEU A 255 -11.66 0.48 2.25
N LEU A 256 -12.43 0.01 1.26
CA LEU A 256 -13.59 -0.85 1.48
C LEU A 256 -13.27 -2.33 1.31
N PHE A 257 -12.31 -2.66 0.46
CA PHE A 257 -11.90 -4.03 0.22
C PHE A 257 -10.40 -4.11 0.01
N TYR A 258 -9.77 -5.12 0.61
CA TYR A 258 -8.38 -5.48 0.38
C TYR A 258 -8.19 -6.97 0.43
N ARG A 259 -7.65 -7.54 -0.61
CA ARG A 259 -7.17 -8.93 -0.61
C ARG A 259 -5.91 -9.09 -1.42
N LYS A 260 -5.09 -10.06 -1.04
CA LYS A 260 -3.98 -10.54 -1.84
C LYS A 260 -4.09 -12.05 -2.06
N HIS A 261 -3.58 -12.53 -3.19
CA HIS A 261 -3.41 -13.95 -3.45
C HIS A 261 -2.07 -14.22 -4.13
N LYS A 262 -1.56 -15.44 -3.96
CA LYS A 262 -0.39 -15.89 -4.72
C LYS A 262 -0.73 -16.07 -6.18
N ILE A 263 0.10 -15.50 -7.05
CA ILE A 263 0.01 -15.66 -8.49
C ILE A 263 0.47 -17.09 -8.84
N ASN A 264 -0.37 -17.82 -9.58
CA ASN A 264 -0.09 -19.18 -10.02
C ASN A 264 -0.98 -19.51 -11.24
N SER A 265 -0.85 -20.73 -11.79
CA SER A 265 -1.63 -21.15 -12.96
C SER A 265 -3.15 -21.17 -12.74
N ARG A 266 -3.62 -21.20 -11.51
CA ARG A 266 -5.05 -21.20 -11.17
C ARG A 266 -5.57 -19.80 -10.85
N ASN A 267 -4.73 -18.96 -10.26
CA ASN A 267 -5.04 -17.59 -9.85
C ASN A 267 -4.10 -16.64 -10.58
N GLY A 268 -4.55 -16.04 -11.67
CA GLY A 268 -3.81 -15.07 -12.48
C GLY A 268 -3.69 -13.70 -11.84
N LEU A 269 -3.39 -12.70 -12.65
CA LEU A 269 -3.32 -11.30 -12.25
C LEU A 269 -4.74 -10.71 -12.16
N GLY A 270 -5.04 -9.97 -11.10
CA GLY A 270 -6.33 -9.28 -10.95
C GLY A 270 -7.30 -9.93 -9.97
N PHE A 271 -8.55 -9.46 -9.99
CA PHE A 271 -9.63 -10.04 -9.20
C PHE A 271 -9.94 -11.45 -9.67
N ILE A 272 -10.03 -12.39 -8.74
CA ILE A 272 -10.48 -13.76 -8.98
C ILE A 272 -11.97 -13.90 -8.64
N SER A 273 -12.63 -14.93 -9.12
CA SER A 273 -14.07 -15.16 -8.91
C SER A 273 -14.48 -15.14 -7.43
N GLU A 274 -13.59 -15.56 -6.52
CA GLU A 274 -13.88 -15.51 -5.09
C GLU A 274 -13.93 -14.08 -4.55
N ASP A 275 -13.09 -13.16 -5.06
CA ASP A 275 -13.11 -11.75 -4.66
C ASP A 275 -14.44 -11.13 -5.05
N ILE A 276 -14.87 -11.35 -6.30
CA ILE A 276 -16.14 -10.84 -6.83
C ILE A 276 -17.33 -11.39 -6.02
N ARG A 277 -17.34 -12.69 -5.75
CA ARG A 277 -18.41 -13.31 -4.93
C ARG A 277 -18.50 -12.67 -3.53
N ARG A 278 -17.37 -12.38 -2.88
CA ARG A 278 -17.36 -11.76 -1.56
C ARG A 278 -17.89 -10.33 -1.59
N MET A 279 -17.48 -9.56 -2.59
CA MET A 279 -17.95 -8.18 -2.77
C MET A 279 -19.40 -8.08 -3.20
N ALA A 280 -19.91 -9.07 -3.94
CA ALA A 280 -21.29 -9.07 -4.43
C ALA A 280 -22.35 -9.47 -3.38
N VAL A 281 -21.95 -10.10 -2.26
CA VAL A 281 -22.91 -10.53 -1.20
C VAL A 281 -23.83 -9.41 -0.73
N PRO A 282 -23.39 -8.19 -0.45
CA PRO A 282 -24.26 -7.10 0.00
C PRO A 282 -25.30 -6.66 -1.04
N TYR A 283 -25.09 -6.98 -2.32
CA TYR A 283 -25.95 -6.59 -3.44
C TYR A 283 -26.95 -7.70 -3.85
N SER A 284 -26.90 -8.84 -3.17
CA SER A 284 -27.69 -10.04 -3.54
C SER A 284 -29.14 -10.04 -3.03
N HIS A 285 -29.64 -8.91 -2.51
CA HIS A 285 -30.98 -8.82 -1.90
C HIS A 285 -31.94 -7.99 -2.70
#